data_f9e139ca27ea161f29d39cd5dc69c73d
#
_entry.id   f9e139ca27ea161f29d39cd5dc69c73d
#
_cell.length_a   1.000
_cell.length_b   1.000
_cell.length_c   1.000
_cell.angle_alpha   90.00
_cell.angle_beta   90.00
_cell.angle_gamma   90.00
#
_symmetry.space_group_name_H-M   'P 1'
#
loop_
_entity.id
_entity.type
_entity.pdbx_description
1 polymer ?
#
loop_
_entity_poly.entity_id
_entity_poly.type
_entity_poly.pdbx_seq_one_letter_code
_entity_poly.pdbx_strand_id
1 'polypeptide(L)'
;QELYVLSAGLAAFGVLQVLAAARQSAGRTEGMLYQIVNDMHLMPVVMRQLAVVQFLSWFALFAMWIYTTAAVTAHHYGTSDATTAAYNEGANWVGVLFAAYNGFAALAALVIPGLARALGRRKAHLVALACGALGLISVKYIDDPRHLLISMVGVGFAWASILSLPYAMLSRAVPAAKMGIYMGI
;
A
#
# COMPACT_ATOMS: atom_id res chain seq x y z
N GLN A 1 12.45 -15.92 -15.12
CA GLN A 1 11.71 -15.10 -16.07
C GLN A 1 11.37 -13.73 -15.48
N GLU A 2 10.96 -13.64 -14.22
CA GLU A 2 10.52 -12.40 -13.55
C GLU A 2 11.63 -11.35 -13.45
N LEU A 3 12.87 -11.77 -13.20
CA LEU A 3 14.02 -10.86 -13.18
C LEU A 3 14.28 -10.20 -14.53
N TYR A 4 14.07 -10.93 -15.63
CA TYR A 4 14.23 -10.36 -16.98
C TYR A 4 13.15 -9.33 -17.29
N VAL A 5 11.91 -9.56 -16.85
CA VAL A 5 10.80 -8.60 -17.02
C VAL A 5 11.08 -7.33 -16.22
N LEU A 6 11.54 -7.46 -14.97
CA LEU A 6 11.92 -6.31 -14.14
C LEU A 6 13.09 -5.54 -14.76
N SER A 7 14.14 -6.26 -15.21
CA SER A 7 15.30 -5.64 -15.84
C SER A 7 14.94 -4.92 -17.14
N ALA A 8 14.07 -5.51 -17.95
CA ALA A 8 13.57 -4.89 -19.18
C ALA A 8 12.73 -3.63 -18.88
N GLY A 9 11.89 -3.67 -17.84
CA GLY A 9 11.11 -2.52 -17.39
C GLY A 9 11.99 -1.36 -16.92
N LEU A 10 13.01 -1.65 -16.10
CA LEU A 10 13.98 -0.66 -15.64
C LEU A 10 14.81 -0.07 -16.79
N ALA A 11 15.25 -0.92 -17.74
CA ALA A 11 15.96 -0.47 -18.92
C ALA A 11 15.09 0.43 -19.81
N ALA A 12 13.84 0.04 -20.05
CA ALA A 12 12.87 0.86 -20.81
C ALA A 12 12.64 2.22 -20.14
N PHE A 13 12.49 2.23 -18.82
CA PHE A 13 12.36 3.46 -18.04
C PHE A 13 13.61 4.35 -18.15
N GLY A 14 14.82 3.77 -18.08
CA GLY A 14 16.08 4.50 -18.29
C GLY A 14 16.18 5.10 -19.70
N VAL A 15 15.81 4.34 -20.73
CA VAL A 15 15.76 4.83 -22.11
C VAL A 15 14.77 6.00 -22.27
N LEU A 16 13.57 5.90 -21.67
CA LEU A 16 12.60 7.00 -21.69
C LEU A 16 13.14 8.27 -21.06
N GLN A 17 13.88 8.18 -19.95
CA GLN A 17 14.52 9.33 -19.31
C GLN A 17 15.59 9.97 -20.20
N VAL A 18 16.43 9.16 -20.84
CA VAL A 18 17.45 9.67 -21.78
C VAL A 18 16.82 10.35 -23.00
N LEU A 19 15.75 9.77 -23.54
CA LEU A 19 15.01 10.37 -24.67
C LEU A 19 14.33 11.68 -24.26
N ALA A 20 13.80 11.77 -23.04
CA ALA A 20 13.21 13.02 -22.52
C ALA A 20 14.28 14.10 -22.36
N ALA A 21 15.45 13.77 -21.80
CA ALA A 21 16.57 14.68 -21.67
C ALA A 21 17.10 15.16 -23.03
N ALA A 22 17.22 14.25 -24.02
CA ALA A 22 17.61 14.60 -25.38
C ALA A 22 16.60 15.53 -26.08
N ARG A 23 15.30 15.31 -25.85
CA ARG A 23 14.25 16.21 -26.36
C ARG A 23 14.29 17.60 -25.72
N GLN A 24 14.54 17.64 -24.43
CA GLN A 24 14.69 18.90 -23.69
C GLN A 24 15.87 19.72 -24.23
N SER A 25 17.02 19.08 -24.45
CA SER A 25 18.21 19.74 -25.02
C SER A 25 18.00 20.22 -26.47
N ALA A 26 17.11 19.56 -27.22
CA ALA A 26 16.70 19.94 -28.56
C ALA A 26 15.57 21.00 -28.60
N GLY A 27 15.13 21.54 -27.46
CA GLY A 27 14.03 22.48 -27.34
C GLY A 27 12.63 21.90 -27.65
N ARG A 28 12.52 20.57 -27.78
CA ARG A 28 11.24 19.89 -28.09
C ARG A 28 10.59 19.46 -26.80
N THR A 29 9.88 20.37 -26.14
CA THR A 29 9.21 20.11 -24.83
C THR A 29 7.75 19.70 -24.97
N GLU A 30 7.25 19.52 -26.18
CA GLU A 30 5.89 19.09 -26.46
C GLU A 30 5.84 17.57 -26.60
N GLY A 31 4.79 16.96 -26.03
CA GLY A 31 4.51 15.53 -26.10
C GLY A 31 4.26 14.89 -24.74
N MET A 32 3.29 13.98 -24.70
CA MET A 32 2.82 13.31 -23.46
C MET A 32 3.95 12.61 -22.69
N LEU A 33 4.82 11.88 -23.38
CA LEU A 33 5.93 11.15 -22.75
C LEU A 33 6.95 12.10 -22.09
N TYR A 34 7.28 13.21 -22.76
CA TYR A 34 8.15 14.22 -22.19
C TYR A 34 7.52 14.84 -20.93
N GLN A 35 6.24 15.19 -21.00
CA GLN A 35 5.53 15.79 -19.87
C GLN A 35 5.49 14.84 -18.66
N ILE A 36 5.21 13.54 -18.85
CA ILE A 36 5.21 12.53 -17.77
C ILE A 36 6.58 12.46 -17.10
N VAL A 37 7.67 12.30 -17.87
CA VAL A 37 9.02 12.20 -17.33
C VAL A 37 9.43 13.51 -16.63
N ASN A 38 9.13 14.64 -17.23
CA ASN A 38 9.41 15.95 -16.64
C ASN A 38 8.61 16.17 -15.34
N ASP A 39 7.34 15.84 -15.31
CA ASP A 39 6.49 15.96 -14.12
C ASP A 39 6.93 15.00 -13.00
N MET A 40 7.47 13.82 -13.32
CA MET A 40 8.12 12.94 -12.33
C MET A 40 9.34 13.61 -11.68
N HIS A 41 10.18 14.31 -12.43
CA HIS A 41 11.34 15.03 -11.89
C HIS A 41 10.94 16.29 -11.11
N LEU A 42 9.90 16.99 -11.57
CA LEU A 42 9.34 18.18 -10.92
C LEU A 42 8.31 17.86 -9.83
N MET A 43 8.23 16.60 -9.43
CA MET A 43 7.27 16.09 -8.44
C MET A 43 7.31 16.91 -7.14
N PRO A 44 6.16 17.42 -6.65
CA PRO A 44 6.10 18.15 -5.39
C PRO A 44 6.69 17.35 -4.21
N VAL A 45 7.34 18.04 -3.27
CA VAL A 45 7.97 17.38 -2.11
C VAL A 45 6.98 16.50 -1.33
N VAL A 46 5.74 16.96 -1.18
CA VAL A 46 4.67 16.18 -0.51
C VAL A 46 4.41 14.87 -1.25
N MET A 47 4.38 14.89 -2.58
CA MET A 47 4.17 13.69 -3.38
C MET A 47 5.33 12.70 -3.24
N ARG A 48 6.58 13.16 -3.25
CA ARG A 48 7.75 12.31 -3.01
C ARG A 48 7.73 11.65 -1.63
N GLN A 49 7.34 12.41 -0.60
CA GLN A 49 7.18 11.87 0.76
C GLN A 49 6.07 10.82 0.83
N LEU A 50 4.93 11.09 0.18
CA LEU A 50 3.82 10.14 0.11
C LEU A 50 4.19 8.88 -0.68
N ALA A 51 4.96 9.00 -1.77
CA ALA A 51 5.42 7.85 -2.54
C ALA A 51 6.23 6.87 -1.68
N VAL A 52 7.15 7.38 -0.83
CA VAL A 52 7.92 6.53 0.10
C VAL A 52 6.99 5.85 1.12
N VAL A 53 6.07 6.61 1.72
CA VAL A 53 5.12 6.07 2.69
C VAL A 53 4.22 5.01 2.05
N GLN A 54 3.70 5.28 0.86
CA GLN A 54 2.87 4.32 0.12
C GLN A 54 3.67 3.07 -0.27
N PHE A 55 4.88 3.22 -0.78
CA PHE A 55 5.74 2.08 -1.09
C PHE A 55 5.92 1.15 0.13
N LEU A 56 6.28 1.70 1.29
CA LEU A 56 6.48 0.91 2.51
C LEU A 56 5.17 0.29 3.02
N SER A 57 4.07 1.03 2.94
CA SER A 57 2.75 0.53 3.35
C SER A 57 2.27 -0.61 2.46
N TRP A 58 2.38 -0.45 1.15
CA TRP A 58 2.04 -1.50 0.20
C TRP A 58 2.96 -2.71 0.31
N PHE A 59 4.26 -2.50 0.53
CA PHE A 59 5.21 -3.59 0.77
C PHE A 59 4.78 -4.45 1.97
N ALA A 60 4.42 -3.82 3.08
CA ALA A 60 3.93 -4.53 4.26
C ALA A 60 2.63 -5.30 4.00
N LEU A 61 1.70 -4.72 3.25
CA LEU A 61 0.43 -5.37 2.88
C LEU A 61 0.65 -6.54 1.91
N PHE A 62 1.51 -6.40 0.92
CA PHE A 62 1.86 -7.50 0.03
C PHE A 62 2.52 -8.64 0.80
N ALA A 63 3.44 -8.34 1.72
CA ALA A 63 4.03 -9.35 2.60
C ALA A 63 2.94 -10.06 3.43
N MET A 64 1.99 -9.32 3.99
CA MET A 64 0.84 -9.90 4.69
C MET A 64 0.05 -10.85 3.78
N TRP A 65 -0.35 -10.43 2.58
CA TRP A 65 -1.15 -11.28 1.68
C TRP A 65 -0.43 -12.53 1.23
N ILE A 66 0.89 -12.46 1.01
CA ILE A 66 1.68 -13.61 0.55
C ILE A 66 1.95 -14.58 1.70
N TYR A 67 2.30 -14.08 2.88
CA TYR A 67 2.85 -14.93 3.94
C TYR A 67 1.85 -15.31 5.04
N THR A 68 0.70 -14.63 5.17
CA THR A 68 -0.23 -14.89 6.28
C THR A 68 -0.74 -16.32 6.27
N THR A 69 -1.10 -16.88 5.11
CA THR A 69 -1.59 -18.26 5.03
C THR A 69 -0.53 -19.23 5.55
N ALA A 70 0.70 -19.14 5.05
CA ALA A 70 1.78 -20.02 5.49
C ALA A 70 2.11 -19.84 6.98
N ALA A 71 2.10 -18.60 7.48
CA ALA A 71 2.37 -18.32 8.88
C ALA A 71 1.28 -18.86 9.81
N VAL A 72 0.01 -18.65 9.47
CA VAL A 72 -1.13 -19.10 10.28
C VAL A 72 -1.23 -20.63 10.27
N THR A 73 -1.12 -21.27 9.11
CA THR A 73 -1.20 -22.74 9.01
C THR A 73 -0.06 -23.41 9.77
N ALA A 74 1.17 -22.90 9.64
CA ALA A 74 2.31 -23.47 10.34
C ALA A 74 2.25 -23.24 11.86
N HIS A 75 1.89 -22.04 12.30
CA HIS A 75 1.93 -21.67 13.72
C HIS A 75 0.71 -22.14 14.50
N HIS A 76 -0.50 -21.96 13.97
CA HIS A 76 -1.74 -22.25 14.69
C HIS A 76 -2.34 -23.63 14.38
N TYR A 77 -2.05 -24.18 13.20
CA TYR A 77 -2.57 -25.48 12.76
C TYR A 77 -1.49 -26.56 12.64
N GLY A 78 -0.23 -26.20 12.95
CA GLY A 78 0.88 -27.14 13.08
C GLY A 78 1.30 -27.82 11.78
N THR A 79 0.96 -27.27 10.61
CA THR A 79 1.25 -27.89 9.33
C THR A 79 1.61 -26.87 8.25
N SER A 80 2.56 -27.25 7.38
CA SER A 80 2.90 -26.53 6.15
C SER A 80 2.53 -27.33 4.90
N ASP A 81 1.95 -28.53 5.06
CA ASP A 81 1.56 -29.41 3.97
C ASP A 81 0.16 -29.05 3.47
N ALA A 82 0.08 -28.48 2.27
CA ALA A 82 -1.14 -28.01 1.63
C ALA A 82 -2.15 -29.15 1.29
N THR A 83 -1.74 -30.41 1.41
CA THR A 83 -2.62 -31.58 1.16
C THR A 83 -3.42 -31.99 2.40
N THR A 84 -3.08 -31.47 3.57
CA THR A 84 -3.73 -31.85 4.84
C THR A 84 -5.03 -31.10 5.10
N ALA A 85 -5.95 -31.73 5.82
CA ALA A 85 -7.20 -31.09 6.26
C ALA A 85 -6.93 -29.89 7.19
N ALA A 86 -5.94 -29.99 8.09
CA ALA A 86 -5.55 -28.92 8.99
C ALA A 86 -5.03 -27.69 8.25
N TYR A 87 -4.25 -27.87 7.17
CA TYR A 87 -3.85 -26.75 6.31
C TYR A 87 -5.06 -26.06 5.69
N ASN A 88 -5.98 -26.83 5.13
CA ASN A 88 -7.17 -26.27 4.48
C ASN A 88 -8.06 -25.52 5.48
N GLU A 89 -8.18 -26.00 6.72
CA GLU A 89 -8.90 -25.30 7.79
C GLU A 89 -8.23 -23.97 8.12
N GLY A 90 -6.90 -23.94 8.29
CA GLY A 90 -6.12 -22.73 8.53
C GLY A 90 -6.20 -21.72 7.36
N ALA A 91 -6.12 -22.20 6.12
CA ALA A 91 -6.26 -21.37 4.94
C ALA A 91 -7.66 -20.74 4.82
N ASN A 92 -8.71 -21.52 5.12
CA ASN A 92 -10.08 -21.00 5.18
C ASN A 92 -10.23 -19.93 6.26
N TRP A 93 -9.61 -20.14 7.43
CA TRP A 93 -9.60 -19.15 8.50
C TRP A 93 -8.90 -17.86 8.08
N VAL A 94 -7.77 -17.92 7.35
CA VAL A 94 -7.12 -16.74 6.78
C VAL A 94 -8.06 -16.01 5.81
N GLY A 95 -8.85 -16.74 5.03
CA GLY A 95 -9.90 -16.13 4.21
C GLY A 95 -10.89 -15.31 5.03
N VAL A 96 -11.31 -15.82 6.20
CA VAL A 96 -12.17 -15.08 7.15
C VAL A 96 -11.46 -13.85 7.71
N LEU A 97 -10.19 -13.97 8.09
CA LEU A 97 -9.39 -12.83 8.56
C LEU A 97 -9.28 -11.73 7.50
N PHE A 98 -9.09 -12.12 6.24
CA PHE A 98 -9.02 -11.16 5.14
C PHE A 98 -10.37 -10.51 4.82
N ALA A 99 -11.46 -11.22 4.96
CA ALA A 99 -12.79 -10.62 4.90
C ALA A 99 -13.02 -9.66 6.08
N ALA A 100 -12.59 -10.04 7.29
CA ALA A 100 -12.76 -9.25 8.50
C ALA A 100 -12.01 -7.90 8.43
N TYR A 101 -10.74 -7.87 8.01
CA TYR A 101 -10.04 -6.58 7.93
C TYR A 101 -10.68 -5.64 6.90
N ASN A 102 -11.24 -6.16 5.81
CA ASN A 102 -12.01 -5.33 4.87
C ASN A 102 -13.30 -4.79 5.50
N GLY A 103 -14.00 -5.59 6.30
CA GLY A 103 -15.14 -5.14 7.08
C GLY A 103 -14.76 -4.05 8.09
N PHE A 104 -13.69 -4.25 8.83
CA PHE A 104 -13.17 -3.23 9.75
C PHE A 104 -12.70 -1.97 9.03
N ALA A 105 -12.14 -2.09 7.82
CA ALA A 105 -11.77 -0.93 7.01
C ALA A 105 -13.00 -0.10 6.61
N ALA A 106 -14.12 -0.74 6.27
CA ALA A 106 -15.35 -0.04 5.97
C ALA A 106 -15.87 0.76 7.18
N LEU A 107 -15.80 0.18 8.40
CA LEU A 107 -16.13 0.89 9.63
C LEU A 107 -15.12 2.01 9.93
N ALA A 108 -13.83 1.77 9.74
CA ALA A 108 -12.78 2.78 9.94
C ALA A 108 -12.94 3.97 8.98
N ALA A 109 -13.44 3.75 7.76
CA ALA A 109 -13.71 4.81 6.80
C ALA A 109 -14.71 5.86 7.31
N LEU A 110 -15.60 5.49 8.21
CA LEU A 110 -16.54 6.42 8.89
C LEU A 110 -15.83 7.27 9.96
N VAL A 111 -14.79 6.71 10.60
CA VAL A 111 -14.07 7.35 11.72
C VAL A 111 -12.92 8.23 11.22
N ILE A 112 -12.21 7.81 10.17
CA ILE A 112 -11.03 8.50 9.64
C ILE A 112 -11.27 9.98 9.31
N PRO A 113 -12.38 10.42 8.71
CA PRO A 113 -12.63 11.84 8.47
C PRO A 113 -12.71 12.67 9.76
N GLY A 114 -13.29 12.12 10.81
CA GLY A 114 -13.34 12.73 12.14
C GLY A 114 -11.95 12.88 12.75
N LEU A 115 -11.17 11.80 12.72
CA LEU A 115 -9.79 11.78 13.19
C LEU A 115 -8.90 12.77 12.40
N ALA A 116 -9.08 12.85 11.08
CA ALA A 116 -8.34 13.77 10.23
C ALA A 116 -8.72 15.25 10.48
N ARG A 117 -9.95 15.54 10.90
CA ARG A 117 -10.34 16.89 11.34
C ARG A 117 -9.71 17.25 12.69
N ALA A 118 -9.69 16.31 13.63
CA ALA A 118 -9.17 16.55 14.97
C ALA A 118 -7.64 16.66 15.03
N LEU A 119 -6.91 15.75 14.37
CA LEU A 119 -5.46 15.62 14.45
C LEU A 119 -4.71 16.19 13.23
N GLY A 120 -5.43 16.47 12.14
CA GLY A 120 -4.84 16.72 10.84
C GLY A 120 -4.52 15.41 10.09
N ARG A 121 -4.51 15.46 8.76
CA ARG A 121 -4.39 14.27 7.89
C ARG A 121 -3.11 13.47 8.11
N ARG A 122 -1.95 14.14 8.29
CA ARG A 122 -0.67 13.47 8.53
C ARG A 122 -0.66 12.63 9.81
N LYS A 123 -1.12 13.24 10.92
CA LYS A 123 -1.15 12.53 12.22
C LYS A 123 -2.20 11.42 12.22
N ALA A 124 -3.35 11.65 11.59
CA ALA A 124 -4.38 10.63 11.44
C ALA A 124 -3.86 9.41 10.65
N HIS A 125 -3.13 9.65 9.56
CA HIS A 125 -2.50 8.58 8.79
C HIS A 125 -1.43 7.84 9.60
N LEU A 126 -0.58 8.56 10.34
CA LEU A 126 0.43 7.97 11.22
C LEU A 126 -0.21 7.04 12.27
N VAL A 127 -1.28 7.52 12.94
CA VAL A 127 -2.02 6.71 13.93
C VAL A 127 -2.59 5.46 13.29
N ALA A 128 -3.21 5.58 12.12
CA ALA A 128 -3.77 4.44 11.40
C ALA A 128 -2.69 3.41 11.01
N LEU A 129 -1.55 3.86 10.48
CA LEU A 129 -0.42 2.98 10.16
C LEU A 129 0.16 2.31 11.40
N ALA A 130 0.26 3.03 12.52
CA ALA A 130 0.70 2.47 13.80
C ALA A 130 -0.26 1.38 14.30
N CYS A 131 -1.58 1.60 14.19
CA CYS A 131 -2.58 0.57 14.50
C CYS A 131 -2.40 -0.67 13.62
N GLY A 132 -2.17 -0.49 12.32
CA GLY A 132 -1.91 -1.61 11.41
C GLY A 132 -0.63 -2.37 11.74
N ALA A 133 0.45 -1.65 12.06
CA ALA A 133 1.72 -2.26 12.45
C ALA A 133 1.56 -3.07 13.75
N LEU A 134 0.88 -2.53 14.76
CA LEU A 134 0.57 -3.26 16.00
C LEU A 134 -0.32 -4.48 15.72
N GLY A 135 -1.31 -4.35 14.82
CA GLY A 135 -2.13 -5.48 14.36
C GLY A 135 -1.28 -6.59 13.75
N LEU A 136 -0.40 -6.28 12.80
CA LEU A 136 0.48 -7.28 12.19
C LEU A 136 1.47 -7.91 13.18
N ILE A 137 2.06 -7.11 14.07
CA ILE A 137 2.99 -7.60 15.08
C ILE A 137 2.27 -8.52 16.08
N SER A 138 1.03 -8.21 16.46
CA SER A 138 0.25 -9.00 17.42
C SER A 138 -0.06 -10.42 16.94
N VAL A 139 -0.09 -10.66 15.62
CA VAL A 139 -0.31 -12.01 15.04
C VAL A 139 0.70 -13.01 15.60
N LYS A 140 1.93 -12.62 15.84
CA LYS A 140 2.98 -13.49 16.39
C LYS A 140 2.74 -13.92 17.85
N TYR A 141 2.04 -13.09 18.63
CA TYR A 141 1.89 -13.25 20.08
C TYR A 141 0.53 -13.76 20.50
N ILE A 142 -0.37 -13.95 19.56
CA ILE A 142 -1.72 -14.47 19.81
C ILE A 142 -1.70 -15.97 19.54
N ASP A 143 -1.93 -16.79 20.57
CA ASP A 143 -1.91 -18.25 20.47
C ASP A 143 -3.22 -18.83 19.90
N ASP A 144 -4.38 -18.27 20.27
CA ASP A 144 -5.68 -18.72 19.73
C ASP A 144 -5.96 -18.06 18.37
N PRO A 145 -6.10 -18.85 17.28
CA PRO A 145 -6.37 -18.30 15.95
C PRO A 145 -7.65 -17.43 15.89
N ARG A 146 -8.63 -17.64 16.75
CA ARG A 146 -9.86 -16.84 16.78
C ARG A 146 -9.60 -15.39 17.19
N HIS A 147 -8.64 -15.17 18.08
CA HIS A 147 -8.26 -13.83 18.55
C HIS A 147 -7.47 -13.04 17.50
N LEU A 148 -7.01 -13.66 16.40
CA LEU A 148 -6.42 -12.96 15.26
C LEU A 148 -7.37 -11.93 14.61
N LEU A 149 -8.68 -12.06 14.83
CA LEU A 149 -9.65 -11.04 14.46
C LEU A 149 -9.34 -9.67 15.09
N ILE A 150 -8.78 -9.64 16.30
CA ILE A 150 -8.37 -8.40 16.98
C ILE A 150 -7.24 -7.72 16.19
N SER A 151 -6.27 -8.51 15.71
CA SER A 151 -5.19 -8.02 14.85
C SER A 151 -5.75 -7.38 13.58
N MET A 152 -6.80 -7.95 13.01
CA MET A 152 -7.43 -7.48 11.78
C MET A 152 -8.15 -6.13 11.95
N VAL A 153 -8.55 -5.74 13.17
CA VAL A 153 -9.07 -4.39 13.45
C VAL A 153 -8.02 -3.32 13.11
N GLY A 154 -6.80 -3.49 13.63
CA GLY A 154 -5.69 -2.58 13.34
C GLY A 154 -5.32 -2.53 11.86
N VAL A 155 -5.26 -3.70 11.21
CA VAL A 155 -4.99 -3.82 9.76
C VAL A 155 -6.07 -3.10 8.95
N GLY A 156 -7.36 -3.30 9.30
CA GLY A 156 -8.47 -2.63 8.62
C GLY A 156 -8.42 -1.11 8.77
N PHE A 157 -8.04 -0.61 9.95
CA PHE A 157 -7.87 0.82 10.18
C PHE A 157 -6.74 1.41 9.30
N ALA A 158 -5.61 0.72 9.20
CA ALA A 158 -4.52 1.10 8.30
C ALA A 158 -4.95 1.06 6.84
N TRP A 159 -5.63 -0.01 6.41
CA TRP A 159 -6.10 -0.20 5.05
C TRP A 159 -7.01 0.95 4.58
N ALA A 160 -8.02 1.30 5.38
CA ALA A 160 -8.90 2.43 5.08
C ALA A 160 -8.14 3.76 4.95
N SER A 161 -7.13 3.96 5.79
CA SER A 161 -6.29 5.15 5.77
C SER A 161 -5.37 5.20 4.54
N ILE A 162 -4.74 4.08 4.16
CA ILE A 162 -3.86 3.95 2.99
C ILE A 162 -4.62 4.28 1.71
N LEU A 163 -5.87 3.87 1.60
CA LEU A 163 -6.71 4.13 0.42
C LEU A 163 -7.29 5.56 0.37
N SER A 164 -7.30 6.31 1.48
CA SER A 164 -8.00 7.60 1.53
C SER A 164 -7.10 8.80 1.79
N LEU A 165 -6.31 8.78 2.85
CA LEU A 165 -5.60 9.97 3.32
C LEU A 165 -4.44 10.43 2.40
N PRO A 166 -3.61 9.57 1.80
CA PRO A 166 -2.59 9.98 0.86
C PRO A 166 -3.15 10.73 -0.34
N TYR A 167 -4.23 10.23 -0.93
CA TYR A 167 -4.91 10.91 -2.05
C TYR A 167 -5.51 12.25 -1.62
N ALA A 168 -6.11 12.31 -0.43
CA ALA A 168 -6.63 13.55 0.13
C ALA A 168 -5.52 14.57 0.48
N MET A 169 -4.31 14.14 0.77
CA MET A 169 -3.14 15.02 0.95
C MET A 169 -2.58 15.48 -0.40
N LEU A 170 -2.47 14.57 -1.36
CA LEU A 170 -1.95 14.84 -2.69
C LEU A 170 -2.82 15.85 -3.44
N SER A 171 -4.16 15.68 -3.40
CA SER A 171 -5.10 16.57 -4.09
C SER A 171 -5.01 18.05 -3.67
N ARG A 172 -4.44 18.35 -2.52
CA ARG A 172 -4.20 19.72 -2.04
C ARG A 172 -2.81 20.26 -2.40
N ALA A 173 -1.87 19.36 -2.71
CA ALA A 173 -0.49 19.71 -2.98
C ALA A 173 -0.21 19.92 -4.49
N VAL A 174 -1.15 19.45 -5.33
CA VAL A 174 -1.00 19.44 -6.78
C VAL A 174 -1.91 20.48 -7.43
N PRO A 175 -1.43 21.25 -8.45
CA PRO A 175 -2.27 22.17 -9.22
C PRO A 175 -3.43 21.43 -9.89
N ALA A 176 -4.63 22.04 -9.86
CA ALA A 176 -5.84 21.44 -10.43
C ALA A 176 -5.68 21.02 -11.90
N ALA A 177 -4.96 21.84 -12.71
CA ALA A 177 -4.70 21.56 -14.12
C ALA A 177 -3.85 20.29 -14.36
N LYS A 178 -3.05 19.85 -13.39
CA LYS A 178 -2.18 18.66 -13.48
C LYS A 178 -2.66 17.50 -12.62
N MET A 179 -3.83 17.61 -12.00
CA MET A 179 -4.35 16.61 -11.06
C MET A 179 -4.41 15.22 -11.70
N GLY A 180 -4.90 15.12 -12.95
CA GLY A 180 -5.01 13.82 -13.64
C GLY A 180 -3.67 13.14 -13.84
N ILE A 181 -2.63 13.90 -14.20
CA ILE A 181 -1.27 13.35 -14.40
C ILE A 181 -0.69 12.86 -13.08
N TYR A 182 -0.74 13.70 -12.05
CA TYR A 182 -0.14 13.36 -10.74
C TYR A 182 -0.92 12.29 -9.95
N MET A 183 -2.20 12.06 -10.26
CA MET A 183 -2.96 10.94 -9.70
C MET A 183 -2.70 9.62 -10.43
N GLY A 184 -2.16 9.68 -11.67
CA GLY A 184 -1.79 8.50 -12.46
C GLY A 184 -0.33 8.07 -12.32
N ILE A 185 0.53 8.92 -11.72
CA ILE A 185 1.92 8.62 -11.35
C ILE A 185 1.97 8.00 -9.96
#